data_094a8a3c9765cb66cc73245c1c2cfdbc
#
_entry.id   094a8a3c9765cb66cc73245c1c2cfdbc
#
_cell.length_a   1.000
_cell.length_b   1.000
_cell.length_c   1.000
_cell.angle_alpha   90.00
_cell.angle_beta   90.00
_cell.angle_gamma   90.00
#
_symmetry.space_group_name_H-M   'P 1'
#
loop_
_entity.id
_entity.type
_entity.pdbx_description
1 polymer ?
#
loop_
_entity_poly.entity_id
_entity_poly.type
_entity_poly.pdbx_seq_one_letter_code
_entity_poly.pdbx_strand_id
1 'polypeptide(L)'
;MSNFNSADIAAFKDVWVFCEQREGKLMPTDFELISKGRDLANELGVNLCGLLLGGEGIESAAKELGGYGADKVIVCESPLLATYTTDGYAKVICDVIEDLKPEAFLIGATNIGRDLGPRCAARLHTGLCADCTHLDVDVPNYIQFLRESSTLDVDSMKWDMEDRNLKMTRPAFGGHLMATIICPRFRPCMATVRPGVMKKNAFDEAKANAVEIVKPAFSLTKEDIHTEVTEVVKAAKKLVDLIGAD
;
A
#
# COMPACT_ATOMS: atom_id res chain seq x y z
N MET A 1 16.21 13.71 -16.48
CA MET A 1 14.74 13.56 -16.40
C MET A 1 14.47 12.08 -16.49
N SER A 2 13.72 11.51 -15.55
CA SER A 2 13.37 10.08 -15.65
C SER A 2 12.51 9.85 -16.89
N ASN A 3 12.70 8.70 -17.55
CA ASN A 3 11.86 8.26 -18.69
C ASN A 3 10.56 7.61 -18.17
N PHE A 4 10.12 7.95 -16.95
CA PHE A 4 8.92 7.40 -16.36
C PHE A 4 7.67 7.90 -17.09
N ASN A 5 6.83 6.95 -17.50
CA ASN A 5 5.55 7.21 -18.15
C ASN A 5 4.48 6.30 -17.54
N SER A 6 3.62 6.86 -16.69
CA SER A 6 2.54 6.12 -16.04
C SER A 6 1.51 5.54 -17.03
N ALA A 7 1.47 6.02 -18.27
CA ALA A 7 0.56 5.51 -19.31
C ALA A 7 1.13 4.30 -20.08
N ASP A 8 2.40 3.96 -19.89
CA ASP A 8 3.02 2.76 -20.48
C ASP A 8 2.73 1.53 -19.60
N ILE A 9 1.48 1.08 -19.62
CA ILE A 9 0.96 0.03 -18.72
C ILE A 9 1.78 -1.26 -18.82
N ALA A 10 2.25 -1.62 -20.01
CA ALA A 10 2.99 -2.87 -20.24
C ALA A 10 4.36 -2.92 -19.54
N ALA A 11 4.89 -1.76 -19.14
CA ALA A 11 6.16 -1.66 -18.43
C ALA A 11 6.03 -1.97 -16.92
N PHE A 12 4.80 -2.08 -16.39
CA PHE A 12 4.54 -2.22 -14.97
C PHE A 12 4.24 -3.67 -14.60
N LYS A 13 4.72 -4.10 -13.43
CA LYS A 13 4.58 -5.45 -12.93
C LYS A 13 4.67 -5.48 -11.39
N ASP A 14 4.14 -6.52 -10.80
CA ASP A 14 4.18 -6.80 -9.36
C ASP A 14 3.18 -5.97 -8.54
N VAL A 15 2.73 -6.54 -7.43
CA VAL A 15 1.86 -5.88 -6.46
C VAL A 15 2.72 -5.41 -5.29
N TRP A 16 2.62 -4.12 -4.96
CA TRP A 16 3.38 -3.54 -3.87
C TRP A 16 2.47 -3.11 -2.73
N VAL A 17 3.00 -3.22 -1.51
CA VAL A 17 2.39 -2.73 -0.28
C VAL A 17 3.37 -1.80 0.41
N PHE A 18 2.94 -0.57 0.69
CA PHE A 18 3.66 0.30 1.59
C PHE A 18 3.52 -0.22 3.02
N CYS A 19 4.64 -0.57 3.65
CA CYS A 19 4.70 -1.07 5.01
C CYS A 19 5.03 0.09 5.95
N GLU A 20 4.01 0.53 6.71
CA GLU A 20 4.14 1.62 7.66
C GLU A 20 4.87 1.15 8.90
N GLN A 21 5.89 1.88 9.30
CA GLN A 21 6.57 1.65 10.56
C GLN A 21 6.47 2.87 11.49
N ARG A 22 6.48 2.62 12.78
CA ARG A 22 6.60 3.64 13.82
C ARG A 22 7.64 3.19 14.83
N GLU A 23 8.67 4.01 15.02
CA GLU A 23 9.78 3.68 15.92
C GLU A 23 10.40 2.30 15.61
N GLY A 24 10.52 1.93 14.32
CA GLY A 24 11.07 0.65 13.86
C GLY A 24 10.14 -0.55 13.96
N LYS A 25 8.86 -0.35 14.33
CA LYS A 25 7.85 -1.42 14.43
C LYS A 25 6.82 -1.32 13.33
N LEU A 26 6.55 -2.45 12.67
CA LEU A 26 5.50 -2.58 11.66
C LEU A 26 4.11 -2.39 12.28
N MET A 27 3.19 -1.86 11.48
CA MET A 27 1.81 -1.67 11.89
C MET A 27 0.96 -2.90 11.56
N PRO A 28 -0.07 -3.24 12.37
CA PRO A 28 -0.95 -4.38 12.09
C PRO A 28 -1.58 -4.35 10.70
N THR A 29 -1.86 -3.17 10.16
CA THR A 29 -2.42 -2.96 8.82
C THR A 29 -1.50 -3.47 7.71
N ASP A 30 -0.18 -3.47 7.93
CA ASP A 30 0.78 -3.97 6.94
C ASP A 30 0.57 -5.46 6.69
N PHE A 31 0.35 -6.24 7.75
CA PHE A 31 0.12 -7.68 7.65
C PHE A 31 -1.20 -8.02 6.96
N GLU A 32 -2.23 -7.21 7.19
CA GLU A 32 -3.50 -7.32 6.47
C GLU A 32 -3.28 -7.07 4.97
N LEU A 33 -2.57 -6.00 4.62
CA LEU A 33 -2.33 -5.62 3.23
C LEU A 33 -1.38 -6.56 2.50
N ILE A 34 -0.33 -7.04 3.16
CA ILE A 34 0.55 -8.10 2.60
C ILE A 34 -0.26 -9.36 2.33
N SER A 35 -1.16 -9.74 3.23
CA SER A 35 -2.02 -10.91 3.03
C SER A 35 -2.96 -10.73 1.84
N LYS A 36 -3.66 -9.59 1.74
CA LYS A 36 -4.52 -9.30 0.57
C LYS A 36 -3.72 -9.12 -0.71
N GLY A 37 -2.56 -8.45 -0.64
CA GLY A 37 -1.63 -8.32 -1.76
C GLY A 37 -1.16 -9.66 -2.30
N ARG A 38 -0.99 -10.69 -1.43
CA ARG A 38 -0.65 -12.05 -1.85
C ARG A 38 -1.74 -12.67 -2.72
N ASP A 39 -3.01 -12.48 -2.34
CA ASP A 39 -4.13 -12.98 -3.16
C ASP A 39 -4.11 -12.32 -4.54
N LEU A 40 -4.02 -10.99 -4.59
CA LEU A 40 -3.98 -10.23 -5.84
C LEU A 40 -2.77 -10.61 -6.71
N ALA A 41 -1.60 -10.78 -6.11
CA ALA A 41 -0.38 -11.17 -6.83
C ALA A 41 -0.48 -12.60 -7.39
N ASN A 42 -1.12 -13.53 -6.65
CA ASN A 42 -1.40 -14.89 -7.15
C ASN A 42 -2.34 -14.86 -8.36
N GLU A 43 -3.41 -14.08 -8.31
CA GLU A 43 -4.37 -13.93 -9.40
C GLU A 43 -3.73 -13.31 -10.66
N LEU A 44 -2.79 -12.39 -10.47
CA LEU A 44 -2.02 -11.76 -11.57
C LEU A 44 -0.84 -12.61 -12.04
N GLY A 45 -0.39 -13.61 -11.28
CA GLY A 45 0.82 -14.40 -11.58
C GLY A 45 2.11 -13.60 -11.46
N VAL A 46 2.20 -12.69 -10.48
CA VAL A 46 3.34 -11.78 -10.25
C VAL A 46 3.84 -11.87 -8.80
N ASN A 47 4.95 -11.17 -8.50
CA ASN A 47 5.44 -11.10 -7.13
C ASN A 47 4.64 -10.11 -6.29
N LEU A 48 4.63 -10.38 -4.97
CA LEU A 48 4.22 -9.44 -3.95
C LEU A 48 5.45 -8.83 -3.29
N CYS A 49 5.55 -7.50 -3.30
CA CYS A 49 6.65 -6.78 -2.69
C CYS A 49 6.16 -5.88 -1.55
N GLY A 50 6.79 -5.98 -0.38
CA GLY A 50 6.67 -4.98 0.67
C GLY A 50 7.65 -3.83 0.40
N LEU A 51 7.19 -2.57 0.49
CA LEU A 51 8.06 -1.39 0.44
C LEU A 51 8.20 -0.83 1.85
N LEU A 52 9.40 -0.93 2.42
CA LEU A 52 9.71 -0.58 3.80
C LEU A 52 10.74 0.53 3.86
N LEU A 53 10.35 1.67 4.41
CA LEU A 53 11.22 2.83 4.63
C LEU A 53 11.47 3.04 6.12
N GLY A 54 12.70 3.39 6.48
CA GLY A 54 12.99 3.67 7.88
C GLY A 54 14.41 4.11 8.16
N GLY A 55 14.72 4.28 9.45
CA GLY A 55 16.06 4.51 9.95
C GLY A 55 16.93 3.25 9.88
N GLU A 56 18.16 3.37 10.37
CA GLU A 56 19.12 2.28 10.42
C GLU A 56 18.55 1.06 11.16
N GLY A 57 18.70 -0.13 10.57
CA GLY A 57 18.27 -1.41 11.15
C GLY A 57 16.82 -1.79 10.84
N ILE A 58 16.06 -0.98 10.07
CA ILE A 58 14.67 -1.30 9.68
C ILE A 58 14.57 -2.60 8.87
N GLU A 59 15.63 -3.00 8.18
CA GLU A 59 15.72 -4.25 7.44
C GLU A 59 15.33 -5.47 8.29
N SER A 60 15.60 -5.43 9.59
CA SER A 60 15.25 -6.54 10.50
C SER A 60 13.77 -6.87 10.51
N ALA A 61 12.90 -5.91 10.21
CA ALA A 61 11.46 -6.09 10.12
C ALA A 61 11.00 -6.77 8.82
N ALA A 62 11.86 -6.86 7.79
CA ALA A 62 11.52 -7.42 6.49
C ALA A 62 11.08 -8.89 6.56
N LYS A 63 11.69 -9.70 7.43
CA LYS A 63 11.34 -11.11 7.60
C LYS A 63 9.91 -11.30 8.05
N GLU A 64 9.40 -10.42 8.89
CA GLU A 64 8.03 -10.50 9.37
C GLU A 64 7.04 -10.32 8.22
N LEU A 65 7.33 -9.41 7.27
CA LEU A 65 6.51 -9.24 6.07
C LEU A 65 6.53 -10.48 5.17
N GLY A 66 7.68 -11.13 5.02
CA GLY A 66 7.81 -12.43 4.33
C GLY A 66 6.91 -13.49 4.92
N GLY A 67 6.85 -13.60 6.25
CA GLY A 67 6.02 -14.56 6.96
C GLY A 67 4.51 -14.41 6.69
N TYR A 68 4.05 -13.23 6.31
CA TYR A 68 2.66 -13.01 5.90
C TYR A 68 2.43 -13.11 4.39
N GLY A 69 3.48 -13.30 3.59
CA GLY A 69 3.33 -13.64 2.19
C GLY A 69 4.08 -12.77 1.19
N ALA A 70 4.91 -11.80 1.62
CA ALA A 70 5.76 -11.05 0.70
C ALA A 70 6.84 -11.97 0.10
N ASP A 71 7.00 -11.93 -1.23
CA ASP A 71 8.10 -12.61 -1.93
C ASP A 71 9.39 -11.82 -1.76
N LYS A 72 9.26 -10.48 -1.81
CA LYS A 72 10.37 -9.53 -1.70
C LYS A 72 10.02 -8.40 -0.76
N VAL A 73 11.04 -7.85 -0.11
CA VAL A 73 10.91 -6.59 0.63
C VAL A 73 11.95 -5.60 0.11
N ILE A 74 11.45 -4.49 -0.42
CA ILE A 74 12.24 -3.37 -0.89
C ILE A 74 12.52 -2.47 0.31
N VAL A 75 13.76 -2.41 0.73
CA VAL A 75 14.18 -1.70 1.95
C VAL A 75 14.94 -0.44 1.59
N CYS A 76 14.44 0.71 2.05
CA CYS A 76 15.08 2.01 1.91
C CYS A 76 15.47 2.53 3.29
N GLU A 77 16.75 2.45 3.62
CA GLU A 77 17.29 2.89 4.91
C GLU A 77 18.00 4.24 4.80
N SER A 78 17.60 5.18 5.65
CA SER A 78 18.31 6.46 5.83
C SER A 78 17.98 7.04 7.20
N PRO A 79 18.92 7.69 7.88
CA PRO A 79 18.62 8.45 9.10
C PRO A 79 17.50 9.48 8.91
N LEU A 80 17.35 10.03 7.70
CA LEU A 80 16.30 10.97 7.34
C LEU A 80 14.91 10.33 7.20
N LEU A 81 14.82 9.00 7.15
CA LEU A 81 13.57 8.22 7.10
C LEU A 81 13.20 7.61 8.46
N ALA A 82 13.98 7.85 9.51
CA ALA A 82 13.70 7.32 10.84
C ALA A 82 12.35 7.81 11.38
N THR A 83 12.01 9.06 11.13
CA THR A 83 10.71 9.66 11.44
C THR A 83 10.01 10.05 10.15
N TYR A 84 8.70 9.80 10.09
CA TYR A 84 7.90 10.12 8.91
C TYR A 84 7.88 11.63 8.65
N THR A 85 8.21 11.98 7.42
CA THR A 85 7.90 13.27 6.81
C THR A 85 7.33 13.02 5.43
N THR A 86 6.28 13.73 5.05
CA THR A 86 5.61 13.53 3.74
C THR A 86 6.57 13.73 2.58
N ASP A 87 7.40 14.77 2.65
CA ASP A 87 8.33 15.12 1.57
C ASP A 87 9.40 14.04 1.38
N GLY A 88 10.06 13.61 2.46
CA GLY A 88 11.11 12.60 2.42
C GLY A 88 10.58 11.24 1.93
N TYR A 89 9.47 10.78 2.51
CA TYR A 89 8.86 9.50 2.14
C TYR A 89 8.34 9.52 0.70
N ALA A 90 7.59 10.57 0.31
CA ALA A 90 7.06 10.67 -1.05
C ALA A 90 8.17 10.75 -2.11
N LYS A 91 9.29 11.43 -1.81
CA LYS A 91 10.43 11.46 -2.73
C LYS A 91 11.00 10.07 -2.96
N VAL A 92 11.38 9.37 -1.89
CA VAL A 92 12.01 8.04 -2.01
C VAL A 92 11.06 7.04 -2.65
N ILE A 93 9.79 7.01 -2.22
CA ILE A 93 8.80 6.10 -2.79
C ILE A 93 8.61 6.33 -4.29
N CYS A 94 8.47 7.59 -4.71
CA CYS A 94 8.26 7.88 -6.12
C CYS A 94 9.49 7.56 -6.95
N ASP A 95 10.70 7.88 -6.48
CA ASP A 95 11.94 7.56 -7.17
C ASP A 95 12.07 6.03 -7.38
N VAL A 96 11.77 5.22 -6.35
CA VAL A 96 11.83 3.75 -6.41
C VAL A 96 10.72 3.18 -7.31
N ILE A 97 9.51 3.76 -7.29
CA ILE A 97 8.40 3.36 -8.17
C ILE A 97 8.72 3.69 -9.64
N GLU A 98 9.32 4.83 -9.92
CA GLU A 98 9.73 5.20 -11.28
C GLU A 98 10.74 4.21 -11.88
N ASP A 99 11.58 3.63 -11.05
CA ASP A 99 12.62 2.66 -11.43
C ASP A 99 12.04 1.24 -11.58
N LEU A 100 11.28 0.76 -10.59
CA LEU A 100 10.84 -0.63 -10.48
C LEU A 100 9.42 -0.90 -10.98
N LYS A 101 8.62 0.14 -11.20
CA LYS A 101 7.33 0.14 -11.92
C LYS A 101 6.31 -0.92 -11.44
N PRO A 102 5.79 -0.84 -10.22
CA PRO A 102 4.74 -1.75 -9.75
C PRO A 102 3.42 -1.55 -10.52
N GLU A 103 2.70 -2.64 -10.79
CA GLU A 103 1.34 -2.63 -11.36
C GLU A 103 0.32 -2.01 -10.40
N ALA A 104 0.40 -2.40 -9.14
CA ALA A 104 -0.48 -1.92 -8.08
C ALA A 104 0.34 -1.50 -6.85
N PHE A 105 -0.10 -0.43 -6.17
CA PHE A 105 0.53 0.06 -4.94
C PHE A 105 -0.53 0.32 -3.87
N LEU A 106 -0.53 -0.54 -2.84
CA LEU A 106 -1.47 -0.52 -1.73
C LEU A 106 -0.85 0.18 -0.52
N ILE A 107 -1.64 0.99 0.15
CA ILE A 107 -1.22 1.79 1.31
C ILE A 107 -2.31 1.66 2.39
N GLY A 108 -1.96 1.48 3.66
CA GLY A 108 -2.95 1.54 4.75
C GLY A 108 -3.59 2.91 4.85
N ALA A 109 -4.93 3.00 5.00
CA ALA A 109 -5.63 4.27 5.20
C ALA A 109 -5.49 4.79 6.64
N THR A 110 -4.30 4.73 7.19
CA THR A 110 -3.87 5.36 8.44
C THR A 110 -3.72 6.88 8.26
N ASN A 111 -3.42 7.61 9.30
CA ASN A 111 -3.14 9.05 9.17
C ASN A 111 -1.95 9.31 8.23
N ILE A 112 -0.88 8.50 8.32
CA ILE A 112 0.28 8.58 7.42
C ILE A 112 -0.13 8.22 5.98
N GLY A 113 -0.82 7.11 5.78
CA GLY A 113 -1.18 6.67 4.43
C GLY A 113 -2.17 7.59 3.72
N ARG A 114 -3.07 8.24 4.46
CA ARG A 114 -4.01 9.24 3.92
C ARG A 114 -3.32 10.54 3.49
N ASP A 115 -2.20 10.87 4.11
CA ASP A 115 -1.33 11.98 3.72
C ASP A 115 -0.41 11.60 2.55
N LEU A 116 0.28 10.47 2.66
CA LEU A 116 1.30 10.00 1.73
C LEU A 116 0.73 9.57 0.36
N GLY A 117 -0.36 8.79 0.37
CA GLY A 117 -0.92 8.18 -0.85
C GLY A 117 -1.27 9.20 -1.92
N PRO A 118 -2.07 10.23 -1.64
CA PRO A 118 -2.39 11.28 -2.61
C PRO A 118 -1.17 12.05 -3.11
N ARG A 119 -0.18 12.26 -2.25
CA ARG A 119 1.08 12.93 -2.62
C ARG A 119 1.87 12.12 -3.64
N CYS A 120 2.01 10.81 -3.42
CA CYS A 120 2.65 9.90 -4.37
C CYS A 120 1.88 9.82 -5.69
N ALA A 121 0.54 9.66 -5.65
CA ALA A 121 -0.28 9.58 -6.85
C ALA A 121 -0.15 10.83 -7.74
N ALA A 122 -0.14 12.01 -7.12
CA ALA A 122 0.04 13.27 -7.85
C ALA A 122 1.42 13.35 -8.52
N ARG A 123 2.50 12.94 -7.83
CA ARG A 123 3.86 12.94 -8.40
C ARG A 123 4.04 11.94 -9.53
N LEU A 124 3.41 10.77 -9.42
CA LEU A 124 3.48 9.69 -10.41
C LEU A 124 2.47 9.88 -11.55
N HIS A 125 1.68 10.94 -11.52
CA HIS A 125 0.63 11.22 -12.53
C HIS A 125 -0.32 10.03 -12.71
N THR A 126 -0.78 9.44 -11.62
CA THR A 126 -1.74 8.32 -11.61
C THR A 126 -2.94 8.60 -10.72
N GLY A 127 -3.95 7.70 -10.75
CA GLY A 127 -5.12 7.78 -9.90
C GLY A 127 -4.94 7.05 -8.57
N LEU A 128 -5.67 7.51 -7.54
CA LEU A 128 -5.74 6.85 -6.24
C LEU A 128 -7.19 6.71 -5.80
N CYS A 129 -7.60 5.49 -5.44
CA CYS A 129 -8.87 5.26 -4.75
C CYS A 129 -8.65 5.26 -3.23
N ALA A 130 -9.33 6.18 -2.54
CA ALA A 130 -9.14 6.34 -1.10
C ALA A 130 -10.14 5.52 -0.28
N ASP A 131 -9.66 4.94 0.84
CA ASP A 131 -10.46 4.29 1.88
C ASP A 131 -11.22 3.06 1.39
N CYS A 132 -10.55 2.23 0.59
CA CYS A 132 -11.09 1.00 0.05
C CYS A 132 -11.39 -0.02 1.17
N THR A 133 -12.46 -0.78 0.98
CA THR A 133 -12.87 -1.87 1.87
C THR A 133 -12.85 -3.23 1.18
N HIS A 134 -12.74 -3.26 -0.15
CA HIS A 134 -12.62 -4.49 -0.93
C HIS A 134 -11.76 -4.25 -2.18
N LEU A 135 -10.99 -5.27 -2.57
CA LEU A 135 -10.07 -5.24 -3.71
C LEU A 135 -10.13 -6.58 -4.46
N ASP A 136 -10.26 -6.53 -5.79
CA ASP A 136 -10.14 -7.69 -6.69
C ASP A 136 -9.41 -7.31 -7.98
N VAL A 137 -8.73 -8.25 -8.58
CA VAL A 137 -8.24 -8.15 -9.97
C VAL A 137 -8.97 -9.14 -10.88
N ASP A 138 -9.36 -10.30 -10.35
CA ASP A 138 -10.07 -11.32 -11.07
C ASP A 138 -11.56 -11.00 -11.20
N VAL A 139 -12.12 -11.12 -12.40
CA VAL A 139 -13.54 -10.79 -12.66
C VAL A 139 -14.50 -11.79 -12.00
N PRO A 140 -14.26 -13.13 -12.02
CA PRO A 140 -15.06 -14.09 -11.27
C PRO A 140 -15.18 -13.78 -9.78
N ASN A 141 -14.07 -13.46 -9.12
CA ASN A 141 -14.06 -13.12 -7.70
C ASN A 141 -14.86 -11.83 -7.44
N TYR A 142 -14.70 -10.83 -8.30
CA TYR A 142 -15.47 -9.59 -8.22
C TYR A 142 -16.98 -9.81 -8.42
N ILE A 143 -17.39 -10.66 -9.37
CA ILE A 143 -18.80 -11.04 -9.57
C ILE A 143 -19.35 -11.73 -8.33
N GLN A 144 -18.59 -12.65 -7.72
CA GLN A 144 -19.00 -13.32 -6.49
C GLN A 144 -19.19 -12.32 -5.35
N PHE A 145 -18.24 -11.40 -5.18
CA PHE A 145 -18.37 -10.31 -4.20
C PHE A 145 -19.64 -9.48 -4.42
N LEU A 146 -19.97 -9.12 -5.67
CA LEU A 146 -21.19 -8.37 -5.97
C LEU A 146 -22.47 -9.16 -5.67
N ARG A 147 -22.49 -10.47 -5.91
CA ARG A 147 -23.63 -11.34 -5.53
C ARG A 147 -23.89 -11.37 -4.04
N GLU A 148 -22.83 -11.36 -3.25
CA GLU A 148 -22.91 -11.44 -1.79
C GLU A 148 -23.19 -10.08 -1.13
N SER A 149 -22.73 -8.98 -1.74
CA SER A 149 -22.70 -7.66 -1.10
C SER A 149 -23.60 -6.61 -1.74
N SER A 150 -24.29 -6.93 -2.85
CA SER A 150 -25.14 -5.97 -3.56
C SER A 150 -26.47 -6.55 -4.00
N THR A 151 -27.37 -5.68 -4.44
CA THR A 151 -28.67 -6.05 -5.03
C THR A 151 -28.64 -6.04 -6.55
N LEU A 152 -27.47 -5.94 -7.17
CA LEU A 152 -27.31 -5.90 -8.62
C LEU A 152 -27.60 -7.27 -9.24
N ASP A 153 -28.31 -7.27 -10.36
CA ASP A 153 -28.48 -8.47 -11.19
C ASP A 153 -27.21 -8.67 -12.05
N VAL A 154 -26.19 -9.26 -11.42
CA VAL A 154 -24.87 -9.48 -12.03
C VAL A 154 -24.91 -10.42 -13.23
N ASP A 155 -25.93 -11.29 -13.31
CA ASP A 155 -26.08 -12.27 -14.38
C ASP A 155 -26.62 -11.63 -15.68
N SER A 156 -27.29 -10.49 -15.60
CA SER A 156 -27.72 -9.70 -16.75
C SER A 156 -26.63 -8.77 -17.29
N MET A 157 -25.51 -8.59 -16.57
CA MET A 157 -24.42 -7.69 -16.94
C MET A 157 -23.45 -8.34 -17.91
N LYS A 158 -22.84 -7.52 -18.76
CA LYS A 158 -21.75 -7.98 -19.64
C LYS A 158 -20.41 -7.77 -18.95
N TRP A 159 -19.64 -8.83 -18.86
CA TRP A 159 -18.32 -8.85 -18.23
C TRP A 159 -17.24 -9.12 -19.26
N ASP A 160 -16.15 -8.37 -19.16
CA ASP A 160 -14.90 -8.72 -19.83
C ASP A 160 -14.10 -9.63 -18.89
N MET A 161 -14.14 -10.94 -19.14
CA MET A 161 -13.51 -11.95 -18.29
C MET A 161 -11.98 -11.90 -18.35
N GLU A 162 -11.42 -11.21 -19.35
CA GLU A 162 -9.96 -11.02 -19.49
C GLU A 162 -9.46 -9.75 -18.76
N ASP A 163 -10.38 -8.92 -18.25
CA ASP A 163 -10.01 -7.70 -17.52
C ASP A 163 -9.26 -8.04 -16.22
N ARG A 164 -8.05 -7.48 -16.09
CA ARG A 164 -7.16 -7.62 -14.93
C ARG A 164 -6.92 -6.30 -14.21
N ASN A 165 -7.70 -5.26 -14.52
CA ASN A 165 -7.60 -4.02 -13.78
C ASN A 165 -8.00 -4.23 -12.31
N LEU A 166 -7.26 -3.60 -11.40
CA LEU A 166 -7.60 -3.60 -9.97
C LEU A 166 -8.95 -2.92 -9.75
N LYS A 167 -9.91 -3.66 -9.21
CA LYS A 167 -11.25 -3.21 -8.83
C LYS A 167 -11.19 -2.76 -7.37
N MET A 168 -11.31 -1.46 -7.15
CA MET A 168 -11.14 -0.82 -5.84
C MET A 168 -12.50 -0.38 -5.32
N THR A 169 -13.09 -1.14 -4.40
CA THR A 169 -14.43 -0.86 -3.86
C THR A 169 -14.34 -0.11 -2.54
N ARG A 170 -15.10 0.97 -2.44
CA ARG A 170 -15.15 1.84 -1.27
C ARG A 170 -16.58 2.27 -0.95
N PRO A 171 -16.90 2.55 0.33
CA PRO A 171 -18.15 3.19 0.68
C PRO A 171 -18.18 4.65 0.20
N ALA A 172 -19.33 5.09 -0.25
CA ALA A 172 -19.62 6.46 -0.69
C ALA A 172 -20.92 6.95 -0.03
N PHE A 173 -21.15 8.26 -0.04
CA PHE A 173 -22.35 8.90 0.49
C PHE A 173 -22.70 8.42 1.92
N GLY A 174 -21.74 8.49 2.83
CA GLY A 174 -21.93 8.08 4.23
C GLY A 174 -22.14 6.57 4.42
N GLY A 175 -21.75 5.75 3.45
CA GLY A 175 -21.88 4.28 3.49
C GLY A 175 -23.18 3.74 2.88
N HIS A 176 -24.03 4.61 2.36
CA HIS A 176 -25.29 4.19 1.70
C HIS A 176 -25.07 3.54 0.32
N LEU A 177 -23.95 3.80 -0.31
CA LEU A 177 -23.57 3.25 -1.61
C LEU A 177 -22.15 2.68 -1.55
N MET A 178 -21.90 1.65 -2.36
CA MET A 178 -20.56 1.15 -2.64
C MET A 178 -20.18 1.54 -4.05
N ALA A 179 -19.00 2.17 -4.20
CA ALA A 179 -18.47 2.56 -5.50
C ALA A 179 -17.23 1.73 -5.80
N THR A 180 -17.19 1.08 -6.97
CA THR A 180 -15.99 0.42 -7.46
C THR A 180 -15.33 1.27 -8.53
N ILE A 181 -14.06 1.56 -8.31
CA ILE A 181 -13.22 2.41 -9.16
C ILE A 181 -12.15 1.54 -9.80
N ILE A 182 -11.88 1.77 -11.07
CA ILE A 182 -10.77 1.20 -11.82
C ILE A 182 -9.90 2.32 -12.40
N CYS A 183 -8.61 2.03 -12.61
CA CYS A 183 -7.66 2.94 -13.25
C CYS A 183 -7.08 2.30 -14.52
N PRO A 184 -7.81 2.30 -15.66
CA PRO A 184 -7.41 1.51 -16.83
C PRO A 184 -6.29 2.13 -17.66
N ARG A 185 -5.90 3.40 -17.42
CA ARG A 185 -4.99 4.15 -18.29
C ARG A 185 -3.64 4.47 -17.68
N PHE A 186 -3.50 4.37 -16.37
CA PHE A 186 -2.29 4.79 -15.66
C PHE A 186 -1.86 3.76 -14.62
N ARG A 187 -0.55 3.69 -14.38
CA ARG A 187 0.07 2.85 -13.34
C ARG A 187 1.05 3.67 -12.48
N PRO A 188 1.28 3.20 -11.24
CA PRO A 188 0.60 2.09 -10.58
C PRO A 188 -0.89 2.39 -10.32
N CYS A 189 -1.75 1.35 -10.27
CA CYS A 189 -3.06 1.46 -9.66
C CYS A 189 -2.88 1.67 -8.15
N MET A 190 -3.34 2.80 -7.60
CA MET A 190 -3.11 3.10 -6.20
C MET A 190 -4.39 3.05 -5.38
N ALA A 191 -4.31 2.46 -4.19
CA ALA A 191 -5.41 2.43 -3.23
C ALA A 191 -4.90 2.71 -1.82
N THR A 192 -5.62 3.54 -1.05
CA THR A 192 -5.54 3.44 0.40
C THR A 192 -6.63 2.52 0.91
N VAL A 193 -6.30 1.62 1.84
CA VAL A 193 -7.19 0.56 2.32
C VAL A 193 -7.47 0.76 3.79
N ARG A 194 -8.75 0.72 4.17
CA ARG A 194 -9.18 0.91 5.56
C ARG A 194 -8.58 -0.16 6.46
N PRO A 195 -7.95 0.20 7.60
CA PRO A 195 -7.46 -0.77 8.57
C PRO A 195 -8.59 -1.64 9.14
N GLY A 196 -8.30 -2.91 9.40
CA GLY A 196 -9.23 -3.85 10.02
C GLY A 196 -10.28 -4.44 9.08
N VAL A 197 -10.18 -4.21 7.77
CA VAL A 197 -11.13 -4.76 6.78
C VAL A 197 -10.60 -5.94 6.00
N MET A 198 -9.28 -6.09 5.92
CA MET A 198 -8.65 -7.22 5.24
C MET A 198 -8.25 -8.30 6.23
N LYS A 199 -8.41 -9.55 5.84
CA LYS A 199 -8.05 -10.69 6.69
C LYS A 199 -6.55 -10.92 6.65
N LYS A 200 -5.92 -10.96 7.82
CA LYS A 200 -4.53 -11.32 7.98
C LYS A 200 -4.36 -12.84 7.87
N ASN A 201 -3.39 -13.30 7.08
CA ASN A 201 -2.99 -14.71 6.98
C ASN A 201 -2.31 -15.20 8.27
N ALA A 202 -2.20 -16.52 8.42
CA ALA A 202 -1.34 -17.10 9.43
C ALA A 202 0.13 -16.82 9.09
N PHE A 203 0.95 -16.59 10.11
CA PHE A 203 2.38 -16.41 9.95
C PHE A 203 3.05 -17.75 9.54
N ASP A 204 3.92 -17.69 8.53
CA ASP A 204 4.66 -18.84 8.00
C ASP A 204 6.16 -18.55 8.14
N GLU A 205 6.82 -19.28 9.04
CA GLU A 205 8.25 -19.11 9.32
C GLU A 205 9.15 -19.49 8.13
N ALA A 206 8.73 -20.46 7.31
CA ALA A 206 9.49 -20.85 6.13
C ALA A 206 9.51 -19.71 5.10
N LYS A 207 8.38 -19.04 4.89
CA LYS A 207 8.28 -17.85 4.03
C LYS A 207 9.07 -16.67 4.60
N ALA A 208 9.00 -16.44 5.91
CA ALA A 208 9.78 -15.41 6.57
C ALA A 208 11.29 -15.54 6.34
N ASN A 209 11.79 -16.77 6.31
CA ASN A 209 13.20 -17.07 6.07
C ASN A 209 13.58 -17.06 4.58
N ALA A 210 12.61 -17.20 3.67
CA ALA A 210 12.81 -17.23 2.22
C ALA A 210 12.64 -15.87 1.53
N VAL A 211 12.18 -14.85 2.25
CA VAL A 211 11.93 -13.52 1.67
C VAL A 211 13.19 -12.90 1.10
N GLU A 212 13.11 -12.40 -0.13
CA GLU A 212 14.20 -11.68 -0.79
C GLU A 212 14.23 -10.21 -0.32
N ILE A 213 15.40 -9.72 0.09
CA ILE A 213 15.59 -8.32 0.45
C ILE A 213 16.25 -7.58 -0.70
N VAL A 214 15.61 -6.51 -1.18
CA VAL A 214 16.07 -5.68 -2.28
C VAL A 214 16.38 -4.28 -1.74
N LYS A 215 17.58 -3.78 -2.00
CA LYS A 215 18.01 -2.42 -1.61
C LYS A 215 18.24 -1.58 -2.87
N PRO A 216 17.24 -0.83 -3.35
CA PRO A 216 17.40 0.04 -4.49
C PRO A 216 18.30 1.23 -4.15
N ALA A 217 18.99 1.77 -5.14
CA ALA A 217 19.65 3.05 -4.99
C ALA A 217 18.60 4.18 -4.96
N PHE A 218 18.70 5.09 -4.04
CA PHE A 218 17.89 6.31 -3.98
C PHE A 218 18.72 7.48 -3.47
N SER A 219 18.27 8.70 -3.70
CA SER A 219 18.91 9.91 -3.21
C SER A 219 17.94 10.67 -2.31
N LEU A 220 18.35 10.94 -1.09
CA LEU A 220 17.60 11.77 -0.15
C LEU A 220 18.56 12.65 0.63
N THR A 221 18.33 13.95 0.60
CA THR A 221 19.12 14.96 1.33
C THR A 221 18.23 15.73 2.30
N LYS A 222 18.82 16.49 3.21
CA LYS A 222 18.05 17.38 4.10
C LYS A 222 17.29 18.47 3.34
N GLU A 223 17.77 18.86 2.17
CA GLU A 223 17.16 19.88 1.32
C GLU A 223 15.87 19.40 0.67
N ASP A 224 15.68 18.07 0.55
CA ASP A 224 14.44 17.47 0.04
C ASP A 224 13.31 17.48 1.08
N ILE A 225 13.62 17.77 2.35
CA ILE A 225 12.67 17.75 3.46
C ILE A 225 12.43 19.16 3.95
N HIS A 226 11.21 19.65 3.74
CA HIS A 226 10.82 21.02 4.07
C HIS A 226 10.11 21.16 5.43
N THR A 227 9.95 20.05 6.15
CA THR A 227 9.27 19.99 7.45
C THR A 227 10.19 19.46 8.52
N GLU A 228 10.04 19.95 9.75
CA GLU A 228 10.75 19.45 10.93
C GLU A 228 9.73 18.86 11.91
N VAL A 229 9.99 17.61 12.33
CA VAL A 229 9.19 16.98 13.38
C VAL A 229 9.77 17.38 14.73
N THR A 230 9.10 18.28 15.42
CA THR A 230 9.54 18.79 16.72
C THR A 230 9.19 17.86 17.87
N GLU A 231 8.04 17.16 17.78
CA GLU A 231 7.58 16.24 18.82
C GLU A 231 6.63 15.18 18.24
N VAL A 232 6.77 13.95 18.72
CA VAL A 232 5.82 12.85 18.44
C VAL A 232 5.00 12.57 19.70
N VAL A 233 3.73 12.96 19.70
CA VAL A 233 2.83 12.80 20.86
C VAL A 233 2.00 11.53 20.69
N LYS A 234 2.10 10.61 21.65
CA LYS A 234 1.26 9.41 21.72
C LYS A 234 -0.12 9.77 22.29
N ALA A 235 -1.20 9.48 21.57
CA ALA A 235 -2.56 9.86 21.93
C ALA A 235 -2.98 9.36 23.34
N ALA A 236 -2.53 8.17 23.75
CA ALA A 236 -2.83 7.61 25.07
C ALA A 236 -2.25 8.45 26.24
N LYS A 237 -1.03 8.95 26.08
CA LYS A 237 -0.41 9.81 27.10
C LYS A 237 -1.15 11.13 27.26
N LYS A 238 -1.56 11.73 26.14
CA LYS A 238 -2.33 12.98 26.15
C LYS A 238 -3.70 12.84 26.78
N LEU A 239 -4.35 11.67 26.65
CA LEU A 239 -5.64 11.41 27.28
C LEU A 239 -5.51 11.31 28.81
N VAL A 240 -4.49 10.61 29.31
CA VAL A 240 -4.20 10.50 30.75
C VAL A 240 -3.89 11.87 31.36
N ASP A 241 -3.08 12.68 30.68
CA ASP A 241 -2.74 14.04 31.14
C ASP A 241 -3.96 14.98 31.16
N LEU A 242 -4.94 14.77 30.24
CA LEU A 242 -6.17 15.57 30.14
C LEU A 242 -7.24 15.19 31.16
N ILE A 243 -7.33 13.92 31.56
CA ILE A 243 -8.34 13.44 32.54
C ILE A 243 -7.83 13.44 33.97
N GLY A 244 -6.58 13.86 34.21
CA GLY A 244 -6.04 14.02 35.57
C GLY A 244 -6.09 12.74 36.38
N ALA A 245 -5.86 11.57 35.77
CA ALA A 245 -5.76 10.31 36.48
C ALA A 245 -4.38 10.26 37.17
N ASP A 246 -4.38 10.60 38.48
CA ASP A 246 -3.28 10.32 39.40
C ASP A 246 -3.16 8.80 39.67
#